data_2229900f384ad45de05b4ef1198bd2e8
#
_entry.id   2229900f384ad45de05b4ef1198bd2e8
#
_cell.length_a   1.000
_cell.length_b   1.000
_cell.length_c   1.000
_cell.angle_alpha   90.00
_cell.angle_beta   90.00
_cell.angle_gamma   90.00
#
_symmetry.space_group_name_H-M   'P 1'
#
loop_
_entity.id
_entity.type
_entity.pdbx_description
1 polymer ?
#
loop_
_entity_poly.entity_id
_entity_poly.type
_entity_poly.pdbx_seq_one_letter_code
_entity_poly.pdbx_strand_id
1 'polypeptide(L)'
;MKKLLVIVTEKYLKESTAMRKLILFVSTTLIALSMGAQTLVKGGQFKDRILPMQGSVTKSAGQNIWGQEGVQGRFLDNGAEPASTTDGKPTLSYWGGNIVKDANGTYHMYLAGWDATQRAHSYWPNSDVYHLTSTNPSGPFNLTSNHNIGTGHNPTVFQAADGTYVLYVLIGNTAAYRYKSSTLGDSWGAKELMPTNLRDRALSTGTAQSYSNWTFAQRPDGSVYCMDRGGAMWISETGLSDFEEVCDKSAYPGGYQRYFEDPVVWRDEFQYHMIVNHWNNKIAYYSRSKDGFHWISETGTAYDPTVAMHADGKKETWDKFERPRVYQDQYGRATHLNMAVIDSDKGQDLAGDIHSSKNIVMPLNPGMRMEVLNT
;
A
#
# COMPACT_ATOMS: atom_id res chain seq x y z
N MET A 1 -32.78 16.57 60.20
CA MET A 1 -31.67 16.78 59.26
C MET A 1 -31.28 15.53 58.49
N LYS A 2 -31.10 14.33 59.10
CA LYS A 2 -30.67 13.12 58.36
C LYS A 2 -31.62 12.65 57.23
N LYS A 3 -32.96 12.72 57.44
CA LYS A 3 -33.93 12.33 56.40
C LYS A 3 -33.95 13.23 55.18
N LEU A 4 -33.67 14.55 55.34
CA LEU A 4 -33.66 15.50 54.24
C LEU A 4 -32.41 15.31 53.37
N LEU A 5 -31.27 14.94 53.95
CA LEU A 5 -30.02 14.70 53.27
C LEU A 5 -30.09 13.45 52.37
N VAL A 6 -30.77 12.40 52.79
CA VAL A 6 -30.94 11.16 52.04
C VAL A 6 -31.84 11.40 50.80
N ILE A 7 -32.90 12.19 50.94
CA ILE A 7 -33.81 12.48 49.81
C ILE A 7 -33.11 13.33 48.75
N VAL A 8 -32.28 14.29 49.13
CA VAL A 8 -31.51 15.12 48.22
C VAL A 8 -30.46 14.32 47.47
N THR A 9 -29.74 13.43 48.16
CA THR A 9 -28.71 12.58 47.52
C THR A 9 -29.33 11.55 46.57
N GLU A 10 -30.47 10.95 46.90
CA GLU A 10 -31.15 10.03 45.95
C GLU A 10 -31.70 10.74 44.72
N LYS A 11 -32.18 11.96 44.85
CA LYS A 11 -32.66 12.78 43.73
C LYS A 11 -31.49 13.13 42.79
N TYR A 12 -30.38 13.59 43.35
CA TYR A 12 -29.16 13.89 42.54
C TYR A 12 -28.57 12.66 41.83
N LEU A 13 -28.57 11.51 42.51
CA LEU A 13 -28.11 10.25 41.90
C LEU A 13 -29.02 9.79 40.75
N LYS A 14 -30.36 9.95 40.87
CA LYS A 14 -31.30 9.59 39.82
C LYS A 14 -31.19 10.54 38.61
N GLU A 15 -31.03 11.84 38.85
CA GLU A 15 -30.83 12.82 37.77
C GLU A 15 -29.47 12.62 37.03
N SER A 16 -28.40 12.30 37.78
CA SER A 16 -27.09 11.97 37.21
C SER A 16 -27.13 10.68 36.35
N THR A 17 -27.88 9.67 36.81
CA THR A 17 -28.04 8.40 36.08
C THR A 17 -28.89 8.59 34.81
N ALA A 18 -29.94 9.42 34.88
CA ALA A 18 -30.76 9.74 33.73
C ALA A 18 -29.97 10.56 32.68
N MET A 19 -29.17 11.52 33.13
CA MET A 19 -28.32 12.33 32.27
C MET A 19 -27.21 11.49 31.62
N ARG A 20 -26.61 10.55 32.36
CA ARG A 20 -25.63 9.60 31.78
C ARG A 20 -26.26 8.69 30.73
N LYS A 21 -27.49 8.19 30.97
CA LYS A 21 -28.23 7.40 29.98
C LYS A 21 -28.59 8.21 28.76
N LEU A 22 -28.95 9.50 28.93
CA LEU A 22 -29.27 10.40 27.83
C LEU A 22 -28.01 10.73 27.00
N ILE A 23 -26.87 10.99 27.66
CA ILE A 23 -25.60 11.24 26.99
C ILE A 23 -25.13 9.98 26.26
N LEU A 24 -25.27 8.78 26.84
CA LEU A 24 -24.94 7.53 26.19
C LEU A 24 -25.86 7.24 24.99
N PHE A 25 -27.15 7.54 25.12
CA PHE A 25 -28.11 7.37 24.02
C PHE A 25 -27.89 8.36 22.90
N VAL A 26 -27.58 9.62 23.21
CA VAL A 26 -27.26 10.65 22.21
C VAL A 26 -25.92 10.35 21.54
N SER A 27 -24.91 9.84 22.28
CA SER A 27 -23.63 9.47 21.67
C SER A 27 -23.74 8.22 20.79
N THR A 28 -24.53 7.23 21.17
CA THR A 28 -24.80 6.05 20.32
C THR A 28 -25.64 6.38 19.12
N THR A 29 -26.60 7.31 19.23
CA THR A 29 -27.43 7.76 18.11
C THR A 29 -26.62 8.64 17.13
N LEU A 30 -25.72 9.50 17.64
CA LEU A 30 -24.81 10.29 16.82
C LEU A 30 -23.77 9.40 16.08
N ILE A 31 -23.29 8.34 16.74
CA ILE A 31 -22.40 7.35 16.09
C ILE A 31 -23.18 6.55 15.03
N ALA A 32 -24.45 6.22 15.28
CA ALA A 32 -25.29 5.54 14.30
C ALA A 32 -25.70 6.44 13.10
N LEU A 33 -25.83 7.76 13.33
CA LEU A 33 -26.15 8.73 12.27
C LEU A 33 -24.93 9.10 11.40
N SER A 34 -23.71 8.81 11.83
CA SER A 34 -22.50 9.01 11.03
C SER A 34 -22.16 7.82 10.11
N MET A 35 -22.88 6.72 10.21
CA MET A 35 -22.86 5.65 9.21
C MET A 35 -23.76 6.04 8.03
N GLY A 36 -23.41 7.11 7.32
CA GLY A 36 -24.00 7.39 6.01
C GLY A 36 -23.97 6.10 5.18
N ALA A 37 -25.10 5.81 4.52
CA ALA A 37 -25.19 4.62 3.67
C ALA A 37 -24.01 4.60 2.71
N GLN A 38 -23.12 3.62 2.85
CA GLN A 38 -21.97 3.50 1.96
C GLN A 38 -22.46 3.18 0.55
N THR A 39 -21.99 3.93 -0.41
CA THR A 39 -22.27 3.64 -1.82
C THR A 39 -21.52 2.36 -2.21
N LEU A 40 -22.27 1.39 -2.72
CA LEU A 40 -21.68 0.18 -3.24
C LEU A 40 -21.15 0.41 -4.66
N VAL A 41 -19.90 0.08 -4.88
CA VAL A 41 -19.27 0.07 -6.20
C VAL A 41 -19.41 -1.33 -6.79
N LYS A 42 -20.08 -1.40 -7.93
CA LYS A 42 -20.34 -2.67 -8.63
C LYS A 42 -19.24 -2.95 -9.66
N GLY A 43 -18.90 -4.23 -9.77
CA GLY A 43 -17.98 -4.72 -10.77
C GLY A 43 -16.62 -4.07 -10.73
N GLY A 44 -15.97 -3.93 -11.85
CA GLY A 44 -14.61 -3.44 -12.02
C GLY A 44 -14.41 -1.94 -11.82
N GLN A 45 -15.35 -1.24 -11.25
CA GLN A 45 -15.30 0.22 -11.08
C GLN A 45 -14.45 0.65 -9.87
N PHE A 46 -13.43 -0.12 -9.51
CA PHE A 46 -12.54 0.24 -8.40
C PHE A 46 -11.97 1.66 -8.56
N LYS A 47 -11.64 2.07 -9.77
CA LYS A 47 -11.13 3.41 -10.07
C LYS A 47 -12.07 4.54 -9.65
N ASP A 48 -13.38 4.30 -9.59
CA ASP A 48 -14.36 5.30 -9.16
C ASP A 48 -14.21 5.68 -7.68
N ARG A 49 -13.48 4.88 -6.91
CA ARG A 49 -13.13 5.18 -5.51
C ARG A 49 -11.94 6.13 -5.37
N ILE A 50 -11.16 6.32 -6.43
CA ILE A 50 -9.93 7.14 -6.38
C ILE A 50 -10.34 8.60 -6.29
N LEU A 51 -9.88 9.27 -5.24
CA LEU A 51 -10.12 10.69 -5.01
C LEU A 51 -8.92 11.51 -5.50
N PRO A 52 -9.16 12.79 -5.84
CA PRO A 52 -8.07 13.70 -6.15
C PRO A 52 -7.07 13.81 -4.99
N MET A 53 -5.79 13.84 -5.34
CA MET A 53 -4.71 14.14 -4.41
C MET A 53 -4.83 15.60 -3.94
N GLN A 54 -4.59 15.83 -2.66
CA GLN A 54 -4.55 17.20 -2.13
C GLN A 54 -3.26 17.89 -2.62
N GLY A 55 -3.33 19.19 -2.77
CA GLY A 55 -2.23 20.00 -3.28
C GLY A 55 -2.42 20.41 -4.74
N SER A 56 -1.55 21.28 -5.19
CA SER A 56 -1.55 21.84 -6.55
C SER A 56 -0.27 21.50 -7.27
N VAL A 57 -0.37 21.21 -8.56
CA VAL A 57 0.80 21.08 -9.44
C VAL A 57 1.27 22.46 -9.82
N THR A 58 1.94 23.16 -8.92
CA THR A 58 2.56 24.44 -9.24
C THR A 58 4.03 24.21 -9.56
N LYS A 59 4.37 24.18 -10.84
CA LYS A 59 5.77 24.21 -11.28
C LYS A 59 6.26 25.66 -11.27
N SER A 60 7.32 25.92 -10.55
CA SER A 60 8.05 27.19 -10.75
C SER A 60 8.77 27.13 -12.08
N ALA A 61 8.74 28.23 -12.82
CA ALA A 61 9.40 28.29 -14.14
C ALA A 61 10.89 27.94 -14.02
N GLY A 62 11.36 26.99 -14.81
CA GLY A 62 12.74 26.54 -14.84
C GLY A 62 13.12 25.46 -13.86
N GLN A 63 12.17 24.94 -13.07
CA GLN A 63 12.38 23.80 -12.18
C GLN A 63 11.67 22.57 -12.75
N ASN A 64 12.44 21.51 -12.94
CA ASN A 64 11.86 20.19 -13.06
C ASN A 64 11.73 19.60 -11.64
N ILE A 65 10.59 19.84 -11.01
CA ILE A 65 10.40 19.58 -9.59
C ILE A 65 9.64 18.27 -9.39
N TRP A 66 10.23 17.20 -9.88
CA TRP A 66 9.80 15.87 -9.50
C TRP A 66 9.77 15.72 -7.98
N GLY A 67 8.59 15.66 -7.42
CA GLY A 67 8.41 15.61 -6.00
C GLY A 67 8.20 16.95 -5.31
N GLN A 68 8.37 18.08 -5.97
CA GLN A 68 8.14 19.42 -5.42
C GLN A 68 6.91 20.11 -6.05
N GLU A 69 6.08 19.39 -6.74
CA GLU A 69 4.92 19.97 -7.44
C GLU A 69 3.72 20.16 -6.54
N GLY A 70 3.91 20.25 -5.23
CA GLY A 70 2.83 20.36 -4.27
C GLY A 70 1.89 19.16 -4.26
N VAL A 71 2.34 18.03 -4.76
CA VAL A 71 1.57 16.80 -4.82
C VAL A 71 1.61 16.13 -3.48
N GLN A 72 0.53 16.14 -2.77
CA GLN A 72 0.41 15.41 -1.53
C GLN A 72 0.60 13.91 -1.78
N GLY A 73 1.43 13.29 -0.97
CA GLY A 73 1.86 11.91 -1.16
C GLY A 73 3.16 11.75 -1.94
N ARG A 74 3.69 12.83 -2.48
CA ARG A 74 5.06 12.89 -2.97
C ARG A 74 5.97 13.31 -1.83
N PHE A 75 6.82 12.43 -1.41
CA PHE A 75 7.65 12.64 -0.21
C PHE A 75 8.88 13.52 -0.46
N LEU A 76 9.08 13.98 -1.67
CA LEU A 76 10.16 14.91 -2.00
C LEU A 76 9.80 16.38 -1.76
N ASP A 77 8.55 16.66 -1.43
CA ASP A 77 8.04 18.02 -1.36
C ASP A 77 8.42 18.80 -0.13
N ASN A 78 9.03 18.17 0.86
CA ASN A 78 9.20 18.81 2.16
C ASN A 78 10.65 18.99 2.58
N GLY A 79 11.56 18.98 1.63
CA GLY A 79 12.97 19.24 1.89
C GLY A 79 13.72 18.14 2.63
N ALA A 80 13.11 16.98 2.84
CA ALA A 80 13.79 15.82 3.42
C ALA A 80 14.73 15.16 2.42
N GLU A 81 14.51 15.40 1.14
CA GLU A 81 15.45 15.04 0.11
C GLU A 81 16.57 16.06 0.03
N PRO A 82 17.82 15.65 -0.20
CA PRO A 82 18.84 16.57 -0.65
C PRO A 82 18.26 17.32 -1.85
N ALA A 83 18.24 18.65 -1.75
CA ALA A 83 17.63 19.50 -2.75
C ALA A 83 17.96 18.99 -4.16
N SER A 84 17.00 19.08 -5.08
CA SER A 84 17.30 18.97 -6.49
C SER A 84 18.54 19.81 -6.77
N THR A 85 19.40 19.31 -7.63
CA THR A 85 20.53 20.12 -8.10
C THR A 85 20.02 21.47 -8.55
N THR A 86 20.83 22.50 -8.56
CA THR A 86 20.46 23.89 -8.91
C THR A 86 19.82 24.00 -10.30
N ASP A 87 19.92 22.95 -11.12
CA ASP A 87 19.29 22.83 -12.45
C ASP A 87 17.93 22.12 -12.41
N GLY A 88 17.39 21.83 -11.22
CA GLY A 88 16.07 21.22 -11.04
C GLY A 88 15.99 19.72 -11.31
N LYS A 89 17.13 19.04 -11.44
CA LYS A 89 17.14 17.58 -11.64
C LYS A 89 16.95 16.83 -10.32
N PRO A 90 16.31 15.65 -10.35
CA PRO A 90 16.15 14.85 -9.14
C PRO A 90 17.49 14.29 -8.66
N THR A 91 17.63 14.16 -7.35
CA THR A 91 18.80 13.50 -6.73
C THR A 91 18.52 12.06 -6.39
N LEU A 92 17.26 11.72 -6.08
CA LEU A 92 16.81 10.37 -5.78
C LEU A 92 15.66 9.95 -6.69
N SER A 93 15.66 8.71 -7.09
CA SER A 93 14.54 8.01 -7.72
C SER A 93 13.99 6.95 -6.79
N TYR A 94 12.68 6.73 -6.84
CA TYR A 94 11.96 5.78 -6.00
C TYR A 94 11.06 4.89 -6.85
N TRP A 95 10.87 3.63 -6.42
CA TRP A 95 10.04 2.70 -7.16
C TRP A 95 9.33 1.70 -6.27
N GLY A 96 8.04 1.91 -6.05
CA GLY A 96 7.21 1.01 -5.26
C GLY A 96 7.54 1.01 -3.78
N GLY A 97 6.56 0.80 -2.98
CA GLY A 97 6.68 0.75 -1.54
C GLY A 97 5.32 0.55 -0.91
N ASN A 98 5.29 0.29 0.39
CA ASN A 98 4.02 0.20 1.09
C ASN A 98 4.00 1.04 2.36
N ILE A 99 2.80 1.43 2.77
CA ILE A 99 2.54 2.24 3.96
C ILE A 99 2.02 1.32 5.06
N VAL A 100 2.62 1.43 6.24
CA VAL A 100 2.18 0.78 7.48
C VAL A 100 2.08 1.81 8.58
N LYS A 101 1.14 1.64 9.50
CA LYS A 101 0.95 2.54 10.64
C LYS A 101 1.40 1.86 11.92
N ASP A 102 2.16 2.55 12.76
CA ASP A 102 2.54 2.07 14.08
C ASP A 102 1.45 2.35 15.14
N ALA A 103 1.66 1.82 16.35
CA ALA A 103 0.76 2.02 17.47
C ALA A 103 0.70 3.48 17.96
N ASN A 104 1.70 4.30 17.65
CA ASN A 104 1.78 5.72 18.01
C ASN A 104 1.07 6.63 17.02
N GLY A 105 0.59 6.06 15.92
CA GLY A 105 -0.11 6.80 14.89
C GLY A 105 0.78 7.31 13.75
N THR A 106 2.08 7.01 13.76
CA THR A 106 3.01 7.35 12.70
C THR A 106 2.84 6.43 11.51
N TYR A 107 2.82 6.98 10.33
CA TYR A 107 2.82 6.24 9.07
C TYR A 107 4.26 6.06 8.59
N HIS A 108 4.63 4.83 8.32
CA HIS A 108 5.93 4.44 7.80
C HIS A 108 5.78 3.99 6.35
N MET A 109 6.66 4.47 5.49
CA MET A 109 6.75 4.01 4.10
C MET A 109 8.12 3.39 3.88
N TYR A 110 8.14 2.19 3.35
CA TYR A 110 9.36 1.51 2.91
C TYR A 110 9.28 1.37 1.40
N LEU A 111 10.30 1.82 0.71
CA LEU A 111 10.33 1.84 -0.75
C LEU A 111 11.73 1.60 -1.31
N ALA A 112 11.80 1.15 -2.56
CA ALA A 112 13.07 1.04 -3.27
C ALA A 112 13.53 2.42 -3.75
N GLY A 113 14.82 2.72 -3.61
CA GLY A 113 15.38 3.99 -4.03
C GLY A 113 16.83 3.88 -4.49
N TRP A 114 17.27 4.83 -5.30
CA TRP A 114 18.65 4.94 -5.81
C TRP A 114 19.01 6.36 -6.16
N ASP A 115 20.32 6.62 -6.21
CA ASP A 115 20.87 7.91 -6.62
C ASP A 115 20.59 8.16 -8.11
N ALA A 116 19.68 9.08 -8.39
CA ALA A 116 19.28 9.44 -9.74
C ALA A 116 20.36 10.23 -10.51
N THR A 117 21.31 10.82 -9.81
CA THR A 117 22.40 11.57 -10.45
C THR A 117 23.41 10.65 -11.12
N GLN A 118 23.54 9.43 -10.63
CA GLN A 118 24.53 8.45 -11.07
C GLN A 118 23.93 7.22 -11.75
N ARG A 119 22.62 7.02 -11.61
CA ARG A 119 21.95 5.76 -12.00
C ARG A 119 20.67 6.01 -12.76
N ALA A 120 20.53 5.32 -13.90
CA ALA A 120 19.32 5.25 -14.70
C ALA A 120 18.24 4.40 -14.02
N HIS A 121 17.01 4.43 -14.50
CA HIS A 121 15.92 3.58 -14.01
C HIS A 121 16.31 2.09 -13.99
N SER A 122 17.05 1.63 -14.96
CA SER A 122 17.51 0.23 -15.07
C SER A 122 18.33 -0.25 -13.86
N TYR A 123 18.76 0.65 -12.98
CA TYR A 123 19.44 0.33 -11.73
C TYR A 123 18.50 -0.20 -10.64
N TRP A 124 17.19 -0.04 -10.77
CA TRP A 124 16.18 -0.41 -9.75
C TRP A 124 16.36 -1.82 -9.12
N PRO A 125 16.86 -2.87 -9.82
CA PRO A 125 17.08 -4.18 -9.20
C PRO A 125 18.19 -4.20 -8.15
N ASN A 126 19.03 -3.17 -8.13
CA ASN A 126 20.15 -2.99 -7.20
C ASN A 126 19.90 -1.84 -6.22
N SER A 127 18.66 -1.38 -6.11
CA SER A 127 18.29 -0.32 -5.18
C SER A 127 18.42 -0.74 -3.72
N ASP A 128 18.43 0.23 -2.85
CA ASP A 128 18.27 0.03 -1.41
C ASP A 128 16.83 0.30 -0.99
N VAL A 129 16.47 -0.21 0.18
CA VAL A 129 15.19 0.11 0.82
C VAL A 129 15.37 1.38 1.64
N TYR A 130 14.58 2.39 1.33
CA TYR A 130 14.51 3.64 2.09
C TYR A 130 13.31 3.65 3.01
N HIS A 131 13.49 4.24 4.19
CA HIS A 131 12.45 4.42 5.19
C HIS A 131 12.07 5.88 5.33
N LEU A 132 10.78 6.15 5.26
CA LEU A 132 10.19 7.48 5.39
C LEU A 132 9.04 7.45 6.39
N THR A 133 8.74 8.59 6.99
CA THR A 133 7.63 8.73 7.93
C THR A 133 6.73 9.92 7.63
N SER A 134 5.49 9.82 8.07
CA SER A 134 4.49 10.88 7.98
C SER A 134 3.50 10.81 9.15
N THR A 135 2.82 11.91 9.43
CA THR A 135 1.65 11.97 10.31
C THR A 135 0.33 11.76 9.57
N ASN A 136 0.39 11.63 8.24
CA ASN A 136 -0.78 11.49 7.37
C ASN A 136 -0.54 10.35 6.36
N PRO A 137 -1.51 9.45 6.12
CA PRO A 137 -1.35 8.37 5.16
C PRO A 137 -1.17 8.84 3.71
N SER A 138 -1.65 10.04 3.38
CA SER A 138 -1.41 10.66 2.07
C SER A 138 -0.03 11.33 1.97
N GLY A 139 0.75 11.36 3.05
CA GLY A 139 2.00 12.13 3.11
C GLY A 139 1.79 13.62 3.46
N PRO A 140 2.77 14.48 3.24
CA PRO A 140 4.10 14.15 2.72
C PRO A 140 4.89 13.23 3.64
N PHE A 141 5.71 12.38 3.05
CA PHE A 141 6.61 11.49 3.77
C PHE A 141 8.03 12.05 3.80
N ASN A 142 8.66 11.99 4.95
CA ASN A 142 10.02 12.48 5.18
C ASN A 142 10.99 11.32 5.36
N LEU A 143 12.16 11.39 4.73
CA LEU A 143 13.26 10.47 5.01
C LEU A 143 13.62 10.53 6.50
N THR A 144 13.82 9.36 7.10
CA THR A 144 14.34 9.28 8.47
C THR A 144 15.85 9.52 8.49
N SER A 145 16.41 9.74 9.66
CA SER A 145 17.87 10.01 9.81
C SER A 145 18.72 8.81 9.36
N ASN A 146 18.22 7.59 9.55
CA ASN A 146 18.89 6.34 9.17
C ASN A 146 18.07 5.61 8.07
N HIS A 147 17.66 6.34 7.07
CA HIS A 147 16.67 5.95 6.08
C HIS A 147 17.07 4.74 5.21
N ASN A 148 18.34 4.40 5.10
CA ASN A 148 18.77 3.24 4.32
C ASN A 148 18.77 1.98 5.19
N ILE A 149 17.81 1.08 4.92
CA ILE A 149 17.66 -0.18 5.65
C ILE A 149 18.63 -1.25 5.10
N GLY A 150 18.97 -1.18 3.83
CA GLY A 150 19.84 -2.12 3.14
C GLY A 150 19.35 -2.48 1.76
N THR A 151 20.15 -3.26 1.05
CA THR A 151 19.90 -3.62 -0.34
C THR A 151 18.62 -4.43 -0.51
N GLY A 152 17.80 -4.04 -1.46
CA GLY A 152 16.60 -4.74 -1.88
C GLY A 152 15.62 -3.85 -2.63
N HIS A 153 14.82 -4.46 -3.47
CA HIS A 153 13.73 -3.78 -4.17
C HIS A 153 12.40 -4.47 -3.93
N ASN A 154 11.31 -3.89 -4.38
CA ASN A 154 9.94 -4.36 -4.16
C ASN A 154 9.57 -4.56 -2.68
N PRO A 155 9.97 -3.65 -1.77
CA PRO A 155 9.75 -3.85 -0.36
C PRO A 155 8.25 -3.98 -0.04
N THR A 156 7.93 -4.90 0.86
CA THR A 156 6.59 -5.05 1.41
C THR A 156 6.69 -5.44 2.87
N VAL A 157 6.07 -4.66 3.75
CA VAL A 157 6.02 -4.96 5.19
C VAL A 157 4.70 -5.60 5.53
N PHE A 158 4.75 -6.65 6.32
CA PHE A 158 3.60 -7.27 6.97
C PHE A 158 3.93 -7.61 8.43
N GLN A 159 2.92 -7.92 9.23
CA GLN A 159 3.11 -8.33 10.60
C GLN A 159 2.83 -9.83 10.75
N ALA A 160 3.76 -10.54 11.37
CA ALA A 160 3.63 -11.96 11.71
C ALA A 160 2.70 -12.16 12.90
N ALA A 161 2.26 -13.39 13.15
CA ALA A 161 1.31 -13.72 14.20
C ALA A 161 1.78 -13.36 15.63
N ASP A 162 3.08 -13.38 15.87
CA ASP A 162 3.70 -13.00 17.15
C ASP A 162 3.93 -11.50 17.31
N GLY A 163 3.52 -10.68 16.32
CA GLY A 163 3.71 -9.24 16.32
C GLY A 163 5.00 -8.77 15.66
N THR A 164 5.90 -9.66 15.26
CA THR A 164 7.13 -9.31 14.53
C THR A 164 6.78 -8.68 13.18
N TYR A 165 7.39 -7.56 12.86
CA TYR A 165 7.33 -6.99 11.52
C TYR A 165 8.34 -7.69 10.61
N VAL A 166 7.87 -8.01 9.41
CA VAL A 166 8.66 -8.65 8.36
C VAL A 166 8.70 -7.72 7.16
N LEU A 167 9.88 -7.30 6.76
CA LEU A 167 10.11 -6.53 5.54
C LEU A 167 10.62 -7.51 4.47
N TYR A 168 9.74 -7.87 3.55
CA TYR A 168 10.10 -8.63 2.35
C TYR A 168 10.81 -7.71 1.36
N VAL A 169 11.83 -8.24 0.71
CA VAL A 169 12.55 -7.61 -0.41
C VAL A 169 12.98 -8.65 -1.43
N LEU A 170 13.17 -8.20 -2.65
CA LEU A 170 13.79 -8.98 -3.72
C LEU A 170 15.21 -8.44 -3.97
N ILE A 171 16.18 -9.32 -4.20
CA ILE A 171 17.56 -8.94 -4.56
C ILE A 171 17.90 -9.54 -5.91
N GLY A 172 18.35 -8.69 -6.82
CA GLY A 172 18.40 -9.09 -8.21
C GLY A 172 17.00 -9.49 -8.71
N ASN A 173 16.90 -10.45 -9.58
CA ASN A 173 15.59 -10.95 -10.05
C ASN A 173 15.31 -12.38 -9.58
N THR A 174 16.02 -12.90 -8.61
CA THR A 174 16.08 -14.34 -8.38
C THR A 174 15.83 -14.80 -6.95
N ALA A 175 15.95 -13.94 -5.94
CA ALA A 175 15.86 -14.39 -4.56
C ALA A 175 15.06 -13.42 -3.69
N ALA A 176 14.08 -13.99 -2.98
CA ALA A 176 13.31 -13.31 -1.96
C ALA A 176 14.04 -13.35 -0.61
N TYR A 177 14.19 -12.20 0.01
CA TYR A 177 14.78 -12.05 1.33
C TYR A 177 13.82 -11.35 2.26
N ARG A 178 14.08 -11.41 3.55
CA ARG A 178 13.38 -10.66 4.58
C ARG A 178 14.34 -10.05 5.58
N TYR A 179 13.89 -8.96 6.18
CA TYR A 179 14.39 -8.41 7.42
C TYR A 179 13.32 -8.53 8.48
N LYS A 180 13.68 -8.65 9.74
CA LYS A 180 12.73 -8.75 10.87
C LYS A 180 12.99 -7.63 11.87
N SER A 181 11.92 -7.11 12.48
CA SER A 181 12.01 -6.13 13.57
C SER A 181 10.82 -6.27 14.51
N SER A 182 11.03 -5.92 15.78
CA SER A 182 9.92 -5.77 16.75
C SER A 182 9.19 -4.43 16.64
N THR A 183 9.71 -3.49 15.86
CA THR A 183 9.14 -2.15 15.68
C THR A 183 9.23 -1.72 14.23
N LEU A 184 8.34 -0.83 13.82
CA LEU A 184 8.50 -0.07 12.56
C LEU A 184 9.50 1.06 12.82
N GLY A 185 10.61 1.07 12.08
CA GLY A 185 11.66 2.07 12.25
C GLY A 185 12.83 1.80 11.33
N ASP A 186 13.99 2.32 11.69
CA ASP A 186 15.23 2.17 10.92
C ASP A 186 16.04 0.92 11.32
N SER A 187 15.68 0.29 12.45
CA SER A 187 16.44 -0.84 13.00
C SER A 187 15.79 -2.16 12.59
N TRP A 188 16.41 -2.83 11.64
CA TRP A 188 16.02 -4.14 11.17
C TRP A 188 17.14 -5.15 11.45
N GLY A 189 16.76 -6.40 11.69
CA GLY A 189 17.72 -7.49 11.87
C GLY A 189 18.52 -7.81 10.62
N ALA A 190 19.36 -8.83 10.69
CA ALA A 190 20.11 -9.29 9.54
C ALA A 190 19.17 -9.79 8.43
N LYS A 191 19.60 -9.58 7.18
CA LYS A 191 18.92 -10.12 6.00
C LYS A 191 19.01 -11.64 5.97
N GLU A 192 17.88 -12.29 5.79
CA GLU A 192 17.79 -13.76 5.64
C GLU A 192 16.90 -14.13 4.45
N LEU A 193 17.08 -15.33 3.91
CA LEU A 193 16.19 -15.83 2.86
C LEU A 193 14.75 -15.95 3.38
N MET A 194 13.78 -15.66 2.51
CA MET A 194 12.38 -15.99 2.81
C MET A 194 12.24 -17.51 2.93
N PRO A 195 11.66 -17.99 4.04
CA PRO A 195 11.40 -19.42 4.19
C PRO A 195 10.26 -19.81 3.23
N THR A 196 10.55 -20.72 2.31
CA THR A 196 9.59 -21.15 1.28
C THR A 196 9.67 -22.65 1.10
N ASN A 197 8.51 -23.27 0.93
CA ASN A 197 8.38 -24.66 0.56
C ASN A 197 7.67 -24.75 -0.80
N LEU A 198 8.45 -25.05 -1.84
CA LEU A 198 7.97 -25.29 -3.18
C LEU A 198 7.51 -26.74 -3.29
N ARG A 199 6.24 -27.00 -3.02
CA ARG A 199 5.68 -28.30 -3.31
C ARG A 199 5.73 -28.55 -4.83
N ASP A 200 6.53 -29.55 -5.22
CA ASP A 200 6.58 -30.13 -6.58
C ASP A 200 6.81 -29.20 -7.77
N ARG A 201 7.06 -27.90 -7.57
CA ARG A 201 7.31 -26.96 -8.65
C ARG A 201 8.61 -27.18 -9.40
N ALA A 202 9.57 -27.87 -8.79
CA ALA A 202 10.80 -28.28 -9.47
C ALA A 202 10.55 -29.16 -10.72
N LEU A 203 9.33 -29.65 -10.86
CA LEU A 203 8.94 -30.55 -11.96
C LEU A 203 8.17 -29.86 -13.08
N SER A 204 7.59 -28.67 -12.88
CA SER A 204 6.60 -28.20 -13.84
C SER A 204 7.00 -27.05 -14.76
N THR A 205 7.84 -26.08 -14.38
CA THR A 205 8.08 -24.96 -15.30
C THR A 205 9.42 -24.22 -15.20
N GLY A 206 10.27 -24.49 -14.23
CA GLY A 206 11.63 -23.90 -14.17
C GLY A 206 11.69 -22.37 -14.13
N THR A 207 10.61 -21.68 -13.84
CA THR A 207 10.60 -20.23 -13.86
C THR A 207 10.89 -19.67 -12.48
N ALA A 208 12.08 -19.09 -12.34
CA ALA A 208 12.52 -18.31 -11.18
C ALA A 208 11.62 -17.08 -10.86
N GLN A 209 10.45 -16.98 -11.46
CA GLN A 209 9.54 -15.83 -11.33
C GLN A 209 8.64 -15.91 -10.10
N SER A 210 8.54 -17.06 -9.45
CA SER A 210 7.67 -17.29 -8.30
C SER A 210 8.00 -16.49 -7.05
N TYR A 211 9.19 -15.93 -6.93
CA TYR A 211 9.58 -15.14 -5.75
C TYR A 211 9.45 -13.63 -5.93
N SER A 212 9.08 -13.20 -7.13
CA SER A 212 9.01 -11.79 -7.47
C SER A 212 7.67 -11.17 -7.10
N ASN A 213 7.68 -9.91 -6.69
CA ASN A 213 6.51 -9.06 -6.49
C ASN A 213 5.48 -9.61 -5.50
N TRP A 214 5.93 -10.28 -4.47
CA TRP A 214 5.06 -10.84 -3.45
C TRP A 214 4.23 -9.77 -2.76
N THR A 215 2.97 -10.09 -2.53
CA THR A 215 2.04 -9.32 -1.72
C THR A 215 1.48 -10.19 -0.60
N PHE A 216 1.16 -9.58 0.54
CA PHE A 216 0.77 -10.30 1.73
C PHE A 216 -0.57 -9.77 2.26
N ALA A 217 -1.38 -10.67 2.80
CA ALA A 217 -2.61 -10.33 3.51
C ALA A 217 -2.77 -11.23 4.73
N GLN A 218 -3.17 -10.65 5.85
CA GLN A 218 -3.46 -11.44 7.05
C GLN A 218 -4.79 -12.17 6.90
N ARG A 219 -4.84 -13.43 7.32
CA ARG A 219 -6.03 -14.26 7.33
C ARG A 219 -6.73 -14.18 8.68
N PRO A 220 -8.03 -14.53 8.78
CA PRO A 220 -8.77 -14.50 10.03
C PRO A 220 -8.22 -15.45 11.11
N ASP A 221 -7.55 -16.52 10.68
CA ASP A 221 -6.94 -17.51 11.57
C ASP A 221 -5.55 -17.10 12.09
N GLY A 222 -5.07 -15.90 11.70
CA GLY A 222 -3.75 -15.39 12.07
C GLY A 222 -2.63 -15.82 11.11
N SER A 223 -2.88 -16.74 10.19
CA SER A 223 -1.92 -17.10 9.16
C SER A 223 -1.73 -15.96 8.15
N VAL A 224 -0.66 -16.01 7.37
CA VAL A 224 -0.34 -15.00 6.37
C VAL A 224 -0.48 -15.60 4.97
N TYR A 225 -1.39 -15.02 4.21
CA TYR A 225 -1.58 -15.28 2.79
C TYR A 225 -0.54 -14.50 1.97
N CYS A 226 -0.04 -15.11 0.92
CA CYS A 226 0.82 -14.46 -0.06
C CYS A 226 0.40 -14.82 -1.48
N MET A 227 0.57 -13.87 -2.40
CA MET A 227 0.44 -14.09 -3.84
C MET A 227 1.72 -13.61 -4.52
N ASP A 228 2.21 -14.39 -5.45
CA ASP A 228 3.40 -14.06 -6.23
C ASP A 228 3.08 -13.35 -7.55
N ARG A 229 4.11 -12.97 -8.30
CA ARG A 229 3.98 -12.32 -9.61
C ARG A 229 3.17 -13.14 -10.61
N GLY A 230 3.21 -14.45 -10.53
CA GLY A 230 2.47 -15.37 -11.42
C GLY A 230 1.00 -15.49 -11.05
N GLY A 231 0.61 -15.00 -9.88
CA GLY A 231 -0.72 -15.17 -9.31
C GLY A 231 -0.89 -16.50 -8.57
N ALA A 232 0.20 -17.24 -8.30
CA ALA A 232 0.16 -18.40 -7.44
C ALA A 232 0.01 -17.97 -5.97
N MET A 233 -0.58 -18.85 -5.16
CA MET A 233 -1.02 -18.55 -3.81
C MET A 233 -0.28 -19.39 -2.80
N TRP A 234 0.17 -18.74 -1.73
CA TRP A 234 1.01 -19.30 -0.68
C TRP A 234 0.43 -18.97 0.68
N ILE A 235 0.68 -19.82 1.67
CA ILE A 235 0.31 -19.58 3.06
C ILE A 235 1.48 -19.90 3.97
N SER A 236 1.73 -19.01 4.92
CA SER A 236 2.57 -19.27 6.09
C SER A 236 1.69 -19.30 7.34
N GLU A 237 1.83 -20.31 8.18
CA GLU A 237 1.05 -20.44 9.41
C GLU A 237 1.23 -19.23 10.35
N THR A 238 2.44 -18.70 10.44
CA THR A 238 2.78 -17.62 11.36
C THR A 238 3.28 -16.34 10.69
N GLY A 239 3.60 -16.38 9.38
CA GLY A 239 4.34 -15.33 8.67
C GLY A 239 5.87 -15.40 8.90
N LEU A 240 6.32 -16.19 9.88
CA LEU A 240 7.74 -16.49 10.13
C LEU A 240 8.11 -17.90 9.69
N SER A 241 7.15 -18.84 9.72
CA SER A 241 7.29 -20.21 9.20
C SER A 241 7.34 -20.20 7.66
N ASP A 242 7.61 -21.37 7.10
CA ASP A 242 7.65 -21.54 5.65
C ASP A 242 6.37 -21.07 4.98
N PHE A 243 6.54 -20.37 3.86
CA PHE A 243 5.45 -20.10 2.93
C PHE A 243 5.30 -21.32 2.04
N GLU A 244 4.20 -22.04 2.21
CA GLU A 244 3.85 -23.21 1.41
C GLU A 244 3.00 -22.80 0.22
N GLU A 245 3.39 -23.25 -0.99
CA GLU A 245 2.56 -23.08 -2.16
C GLU A 245 1.32 -23.97 -2.04
N VAL A 246 0.14 -23.33 -1.97
CA VAL A 246 -1.15 -24.03 -1.81
C VAL A 246 -1.96 -24.08 -3.10
N CYS A 247 -1.66 -23.21 -4.06
CA CYS A 247 -2.26 -23.22 -5.38
C CYS A 247 -1.28 -22.61 -6.40
N ASP A 248 -0.91 -23.39 -7.41
CA ASP A 248 -0.04 -22.99 -8.52
C ASP A 248 -0.78 -22.33 -9.68
N LYS A 249 -2.11 -22.37 -9.66
CA LYS A 249 -2.95 -21.75 -10.70
C LYS A 249 -3.02 -20.26 -10.50
N SER A 250 -2.82 -19.53 -11.59
CA SER A 250 -2.91 -18.08 -11.56
C SER A 250 -4.31 -17.60 -11.23
N ALA A 251 -4.39 -16.68 -10.27
CA ALA A 251 -5.61 -15.97 -9.86
C ALA A 251 -6.06 -14.89 -10.85
N TYR A 252 -5.27 -14.61 -11.88
CA TYR A 252 -5.49 -13.47 -12.76
C TYR A 252 -6.61 -13.67 -13.78
N PRO A 253 -7.21 -12.59 -14.30
CA PRO A 253 -8.22 -12.65 -15.32
C PRO A 253 -7.74 -13.45 -16.55
N GLY A 254 -8.44 -14.55 -16.89
CA GLY A 254 -8.05 -15.43 -17.99
C GLY A 254 -6.80 -16.29 -17.73
N GLY A 255 -6.33 -16.36 -16.49
CA GLY A 255 -5.13 -17.11 -16.10
C GLY A 255 -3.83 -16.34 -16.29
N TYR A 256 -2.70 -17.03 -16.14
CA TYR A 256 -1.40 -16.38 -16.27
C TYR A 256 -1.16 -15.86 -17.70
N GLN A 257 -0.73 -14.60 -17.75
CA GLN A 257 -0.21 -13.97 -18.95
C GLN A 257 1.05 -13.21 -18.59
N ARG A 258 2.06 -13.25 -19.46
CA ARG A 258 3.38 -12.62 -19.20
C ARG A 258 3.32 -11.12 -18.88
N TYR A 259 2.23 -10.46 -19.25
CA TYR A 259 2.06 -9.01 -19.03
C TYR A 259 1.46 -8.64 -17.68
N PHE A 260 0.96 -9.61 -16.92
CA PHE A 260 0.51 -9.40 -15.54
C PHE A 260 1.70 -9.37 -14.59
N GLU A 261 1.69 -8.40 -13.68
CA GLU A 261 2.65 -8.29 -12.60
C GLU A 261 2.12 -7.42 -11.46
N ASP A 262 2.89 -7.32 -10.39
CA ASP A 262 2.63 -6.44 -9.26
C ASP A 262 1.24 -6.65 -8.64
N PRO A 263 0.85 -7.87 -8.26
CA PRO A 263 -0.39 -8.03 -7.53
C PRO A 263 -0.32 -7.28 -6.20
N VAL A 264 -1.44 -6.71 -5.79
CA VAL A 264 -1.69 -6.33 -4.41
C VAL A 264 -2.94 -7.02 -3.94
N VAL A 265 -2.82 -7.77 -2.85
CA VAL A 265 -3.94 -8.45 -2.19
C VAL A 265 -4.14 -7.84 -0.82
N TRP A 266 -5.38 -7.61 -0.46
CA TRP A 266 -5.78 -7.25 0.88
C TRP A 266 -7.09 -7.91 1.26
N ARG A 267 -7.40 -7.93 2.54
CA ARG A 267 -8.64 -8.48 3.05
C ARG A 267 -9.33 -7.46 3.96
N ASP A 268 -10.61 -7.22 3.74
CA ASP A 268 -11.48 -6.55 4.67
C ASP A 268 -12.30 -7.56 5.52
N GLU A 269 -13.25 -7.10 6.29
CA GLU A 269 -14.10 -7.96 7.12
C GLU A 269 -14.89 -9.01 6.32
N PHE A 270 -15.13 -8.78 5.03
CA PHE A 270 -16.07 -9.55 4.22
C PHE A 270 -15.43 -10.45 3.20
N GLN A 271 -14.31 -10.02 2.60
CA GLN A 271 -13.72 -10.70 1.44
C GLN A 271 -12.28 -10.27 1.19
N TYR A 272 -11.62 -11.00 0.31
CA TYR A 272 -10.35 -10.61 -0.27
C TYR A 272 -10.56 -9.78 -1.53
N HIS A 273 -9.62 -8.91 -1.79
CA HIS A 273 -9.54 -8.03 -2.93
C HIS A 273 -8.17 -8.15 -3.57
N MET A 274 -8.10 -8.00 -4.87
CA MET A 274 -6.85 -7.99 -5.62
C MET A 274 -6.90 -6.91 -6.68
N ILE A 275 -5.80 -6.18 -6.83
CA ILE A 275 -5.48 -5.42 -8.04
C ILE A 275 -4.25 -6.06 -8.64
N VAL A 276 -4.25 -6.27 -9.95
CA VAL A 276 -3.09 -6.74 -10.71
C VAL A 276 -2.81 -5.79 -11.86
N ASN A 277 -1.55 -5.39 -11.98
CA ASN A 277 -1.07 -4.53 -13.07
C ASN A 277 -0.91 -5.32 -14.37
N HIS A 278 -1.33 -4.74 -15.48
CA HIS A 278 -1.05 -5.23 -16.83
C HIS A 278 -0.14 -4.21 -17.53
N TRP A 279 1.17 -4.38 -17.33
CA TRP A 279 2.18 -3.37 -17.65
C TRP A 279 2.22 -2.99 -19.14
N ASN A 280 1.88 -3.91 -20.06
CA ASN A 280 1.89 -3.63 -21.49
C ASN A 280 0.74 -2.70 -21.91
N ASN A 281 -0.44 -2.88 -21.31
CA ASN A 281 -1.61 -2.03 -21.60
C ASN A 281 -1.67 -0.80 -20.68
N LYS A 282 -0.74 -0.68 -19.71
CA LYS A 282 -0.68 0.41 -18.73
C LYS A 282 -1.99 0.56 -17.92
N ILE A 283 -2.66 -0.55 -17.60
CA ILE A 283 -3.90 -0.61 -16.84
C ILE A 283 -3.80 -1.67 -15.75
N ALA A 284 -4.75 -1.65 -14.82
CA ALA A 284 -4.88 -2.71 -13.85
C ALA A 284 -6.30 -3.27 -13.82
N TYR A 285 -6.40 -4.52 -13.40
CA TYR A 285 -7.67 -5.21 -13.19
C TYR A 285 -7.94 -5.41 -11.70
N TYR A 286 -9.21 -5.47 -11.35
CA TYR A 286 -9.67 -5.72 -10.01
C TYR A 286 -10.40 -7.06 -9.93
N SER A 287 -10.13 -7.82 -8.89
CA SER A 287 -10.76 -9.11 -8.60
C SER A 287 -11.15 -9.21 -7.13
N ARG A 288 -12.11 -10.07 -6.82
CA ARG A 288 -12.59 -10.35 -5.46
C ARG A 288 -12.61 -11.86 -5.20
N SER A 289 -12.49 -12.25 -3.93
CA SER A 289 -12.57 -13.63 -3.50
C SER A 289 -13.11 -13.72 -2.07
N LYS A 290 -13.91 -14.74 -1.76
CA LYS A 290 -14.36 -15.01 -0.38
C LYS A 290 -13.28 -15.67 0.46
N ASP A 291 -12.48 -16.51 -0.13
CA ASP A 291 -11.54 -17.41 0.53
C ASP A 291 -10.06 -17.12 0.22
N GLY A 292 -9.80 -16.26 -0.76
CA GLY A 292 -8.46 -15.97 -1.26
C GLY A 292 -7.97 -16.93 -2.35
N PHE A 293 -8.78 -17.94 -2.73
CA PHE A 293 -8.42 -18.97 -3.72
C PHE A 293 -9.29 -18.92 -4.96
N HIS A 294 -10.59 -18.71 -4.80
CA HIS A 294 -11.53 -18.61 -5.90
C HIS A 294 -11.77 -17.14 -6.21
N TRP A 295 -11.14 -16.66 -7.28
CA TRP A 295 -11.17 -15.27 -7.67
C TRP A 295 -12.17 -14.98 -8.77
N ILE A 296 -12.97 -13.95 -8.59
CA ILE A 296 -13.88 -13.40 -9.58
C ILE A 296 -13.28 -12.10 -10.08
N SER A 297 -12.88 -12.11 -11.35
CA SER A 297 -12.38 -10.92 -12.03
C SER A 297 -13.54 -10.04 -12.46
N GLU A 298 -13.45 -8.77 -12.15
CA GLU A 298 -14.45 -7.79 -12.51
C GLU A 298 -14.19 -7.23 -13.91
N THR A 299 -15.25 -6.75 -14.54
CA THR A 299 -15.13 -6.00 -15.79
C THR A 299 -14.69 -4.58 -15.52
N GLY A 300 -13.94 -3.97 -16.43
CA GLY A 300 -13.41 -2.61 -16.27
C GLY A 300 -12.00 -2.58 -15.68
N THR A 301 -11.52 -1.39 -15.38
CA THR A 301 -10.15 -1.15 -14.91
C THR A 301 -10.12 -0.71 -13.44
N ALA A 302 -9.13 -1.19 -12.70
CA ALA A 302 -8.87 -0.72 -11.34
C ALA A 302 -8.20 0.65 -11.33
N TYR A 303 -7.29 0.89 -12.26
CA TYR A 303 -6.68 2.18 -12.57
C TYR A 303 -6.12 2.17 -14.00
N ASP A 304 -5.82 3.36 -14.48
CA ASP A 304 -5.05 3.66 -15.68
C ASP A 304 -4.25 4.97 -15.44
N PRO A 305 -3.32 5.37 -16.32
CA PRO A 305 -2.49 6.55 -16.08
C PRO A 305 -3.24 7.88 -15.98
N THR A 306 -4.55 7.90 -16.26
CA THR A 306 -5.37 9.11 -16.22
C THR A 306 -6.03 9.36 -14.86
N VAL A 307 -5.93 8.44 -13.91
CA VAL A 307 -6.61 8.54 -12.59
C VAL A 307 -5.94 9.53 -11.63
N ALA A 308 -4.67 9.87 -11.85
CA ALA A 308 -3.95 10.81 -10.99
C ALA A 308 -4.41 12.24 -11.26
N MET A 309 -5.34 12.70 -10.44
CA MET A 309 -5.89 14.05 -10.50
C MET A 309 -5.63 14.77 -9.17
N HIS A 310 -5.35 16.06 -9.24
CA HIS A 310 -5.19 16.93 -8.08
C HIS A 310 -6.50 17.62 -7.71
N ALA A 311 -6.58 18.11 -6.47
CA ALA A 311 -7.76 18.80 -5.97
C ALA A 311 -8.09 20.09 -6.74
N ASP A 312 -7.12 20.71 -7.40
CA ASP A 312 -7.32 21.85 -8.31
C ASP A 312 -7.80 21.47 -9.72
N GLY A 313 -8.09 20.18 -9.95
CA GLY A 313 -8.56 19.64 -11.22
C GLY A 313 -7.47 19.37 -12.26
N LYS A 314 -6.21 19.65 -11.97
CA LYS A 314 -5.11 19.30 -12.86
C LYS A 314 -4.82 17.81 -12.82
N LYS A 315 -4.48 17.26 -13.97
CA LYS A 315 -4.05 15.88 -14.13
C LYS A 315 -2.56 15.82 -14.34
N GLU A 316 -1.92 14.87 -13.66
CA GLU A 316 -0.57 14.47 -13.97
C GLU A 316 -0.58 13.53 -15.18
N THR A 317 0.36 13.74 -16.08
CA THR A 317 0.56 12.84 -17.22
C THR A 317 1.72 11.91 -16.90
N TRP A 318 1.40 10.77 -16.33
CA TRP A 318 2.37 9.71 -16.10
C TRP A 318 2.38 8.75 -17.27
N ASP A 319 3.56 8.28 -17.66
CA ASP A 319 3.67 7.25 -18.70
C ASP A 319 3.20 5.90 -18.15
N LYS A 320 3.57 5.57 -16.91
CA LYS A 320 3.18 4.30 -16.27
C LYS A 320 2.83 4.46 -14.81
N PHE A 321 1.91 3.60 -14.38
CA PHE A 321 1.63 3.25 -13.01
C PHE A 321 1.99 1.78 -12.80
N GLU A 322 2.81 1.50 -11.78
CA GLU A 322 3.21 0.15 -11.40
C GLU A 322 3.28 0.02 -9.88
N ARG A 323 3.53 -1.18 -9.38
CA ARG A 323 3.72 -1.47 -7.96
C ARG A 323 2.59 -0.95 -7.07
N PRO A 324 1.31 -1.22 -7.38
CA PRO A 324 0.22 -0.82 -6.50
C PRO A 324 0.40 -1.41 -5.11
N ARG A 325 0.12 -0.61 -4.08
CA ARG A 325 -0.04 -1.05 -2.70
C ARG A 325 -1.21 -0.30 -2.09
N VAL A 326 -1.92 -0.93 -1.18
CA VAL A 326 -3.00 -0.29 -0.45
C VAL A 326 -2.61 -0.06 1.01
N TYR A 327 -3.00 1.08 1.55
CA TYR A 327 -3.05 1.28 2.98
C TYR A 327 -4.47 0.97 3.46
N GLN A 328 -4.59 0.15 4.51
CA GLN A 328 -5.84 -0.31 5.08
C GLN A 328 -6.12 0.37 6.42
N ASP A 329 -7.39 0.64 6.68
CA ASP A 329 -7.83 1.05 8.02
C ASP A 329 -7.96 -0.16 8.97
N GLN A 330 -8.42 0.11 10.18
CA GLN A 330 -8.61 -0.89 11.24
C GLN A 330 -9.66 -1.98 10.91
N TYR A 331 -10.46 -1.78 9.87
CA TYR A 331 -11.44 -2.75 9.37
C TYR A 331 -10.95 -3.50 8.13
N GLY A 332 -9.69 -3.33 7.78
CA GLY A 332 -9.09 -3.92 6.58
C GLY A 332 -9.48 -3.25 5.26
N ARG A 333 -10.19 -2.12 5.32
CA ARG A 333 -10.64 -1.43 4.10
C ARG A 333 -9.50 -0.62 3.50
N ALA A 334 -9.28 -0.75 2.20
CA ALA A 334 -8.32 0.08 1.48
C ALA A 334 -8.79 1.54 1.48
N THR A 335 -7.98 2.44 2.02
CA THR A 335 -8.23 3.88 2.14
C THR A 335 -7.30 4.72 1.30
N HIS A 336 -6.16 4.19 0.92
CA HIS A 336 -5.19 4.85 0.03
C HIS A 336 -4.57 3.83 -0.92
N LEU A 337 -4.29 4.28 -2.13
CA LEU A 337 -3.58 3.55 -3.16
C LEU A 337 -2.22 4.21 -3.38
N ASN A 338 -1.15 3.50 -3.05
CA ASN A 338 0.22 3.92 -3.29
C ASN A 338 0.72 3.32 -4.61
N MET A 339 1.32 4.13 -5.47
CA MET A 339 1.75 3.77 -6.82
C MET A 339 3.18 4.23 -7.09
N ALA A 340 3.96 3.38 -7.73
CA ALA A 340 5.14 3.83 -8.46
C ALA A 340 4.72 4.46 -9.78
N VAL A 341 5.29 5.60 -10.10
CA VAL A 341 4.99 6.36 -11.31
C VAL A 341 6.27 6.81 -12.00
N ILE A 342 6.21 6.95 -13.31
CA ILE A 342 7.28 7.50 -14.13
C ILE A 342 6.66 8.34 -15.27
N ASP A 343 7.33 9.41 -15.64
CA ASP A 343 6.85 10.39 -16.64
C ASP A 343 7.24 10.06 -18.08
N SER A 344 8.16 9.12 -18.24
CA SER A 344 8.70 8.69 -19.54
C SER A 344 8.72 7.17 -19.65
N ASP A 345 9.07 6.65 -20.80
CA ASP A 345 9.46 5.24 -20.91
C ASP A 345 10.67 4.97 -19.99
N LYS A 346 10.66 3.84 -19.31
CA LYS A 346 11.73 3.46 -18.36
C LYS A 346 13.13 3.47 -18.97
N GLY A 347 13.23 3.21 -20.27
CA GLY A 347 14.51 3.25 -20.99
C GLY A 347 15.02 4.66 -21.27
N GLN A 348 14.19 5.68 -21.07
CA GLN A 348 14.53 7.09 -21.27
C GLN A 348 14.90 7.81 -19.97
N ASP A 349 14.65 7.21 -18.82
CA ASP A 349 15.09 7.72 -17.50
C ASP A 349 16.56 7.37 -17.30
N LEU A 350 17.44 8.29 -17.65
CA LEU A 350 18.90 8.13 -17.63
C LEU A 350 19.51 8.81 -16.40
N ALA A 351 20.74 8.43 -16.08
CA ALA A 351 21.47 9.04 -14.98
C ALA A 351 21.65 10.55 -15.18
N GLY A 352 21.26 11.34 -14.17
CA GLY A 352 21.42 12.78 -14.15
C GLY A 352 20.57 13.54 -15.16
N ASP A 353 19.55 12.94 -15.73
CA ASP A 353 18.60 13.63 -16.61
C ASP A 353 17.43 14.28 -15.82
N ILE A 354 16.43 14.75 -16.54
CA ILE A 354 15.24 15.42 -15.96
C ILE A 354 14.13 14.46 -15.61
N HIS A 355 14.20 13.20 -16.04
CA HIS A 355 13.21 12.18 -15.75
C HIS A 355 13.48 11.54 -14.39
N SER A 356 12.45 11.02 -13.78
CA SER A 356 12.58 10.32 -12.50
C SER A 356 11.37 9.47 -12.20
N SER A 357 11.66 8.36 -11.56
CA SER A 357 10.65 7.50 -10.95
C SER A 357 10.27 8.01 -9.57
N LYS A 358 9.00 8.01 -9.26
CA LYS A 358 8.42 8.51 -8.00
C LYS A 358 7.35 7.58 -7.46
N ASN A 359 6.97 7.80 -6.20
CA ASN A 359 5.75 7.27 -5.63
C ASN A 359 4.73 8.37 -5.40
N ILE A 360 3.47 8.06 -5.66
CA ILE A 360 2.33 8.91 -5.30
C ILE A 360 1.36 8.12 -4.44
N VAL A 361 0.59 8.82 -3.63
CA VAL A 361 -0.46 8.23 -2.80
C VAL A 361 -1.79 8.90 -3.11
N MET A 362 -2.72 8.13 -3.65
CA MET A 362 -4.07 8.59 -3.98
C MET A 362 -5.05 8.14 -2.91
N PRO A 363 -5.80 9.06 -2.29
CA PRO A 363 -6.85 8.70 -1.36
C PRO A 363 -7.98 7.93 -2.07
N LEU A 364 -8.62 7.02 -1.33
CA LEU A 364 -9.82 6.30 -1.77
C LEU A 364 -11.03 6.79 -0.99
N ASN A 365 -12.17 6.95 -1.67
CA ASN A 365 -13.41 7.41 -1.05
C ASN A 365 -13.88 6.45 0.05
N PRO A 366 -13.89 6.84 1.34
CA PRO A 366 -14.30 5.98 2.43
C PRO A 366 -15.80 5.70 2.44
N GLY A 367 -16.60 6.54 1.80
CA GLY A 367 -18.05 6.37 1.62
C GLY A 367 -18.43 5.36 0.52
N MET A 368 -17.45 4.89 -0.26
CA MET A 368 -17.65 3.91 -1.32
C MET A 368 -16.95 2.60 -0.98
N ARG A 369 -17.65 1.51 -1.02
CA ARG A 369 -17.06 0.17 -0.85
C ARG A 369 -17.38 -0.73 -2.03
N MET A 370 -16.52 -1.71 -2.27
CA MET A 370 -16.81 -2.72 -3.28
C MET A 370 -17.95 -3.61 -2.79
N GLU A 371 -18.83 -4.00 -3.71
CA GLU A 371 -19.90 -4.93 -3.42
C GLU A 371 -19.34 -6.24 -2.86
N VAL A 372 -19.98 -6.76 -1.82
CA VAL A 372 -19.61 -8.05 -1.23
C VAL A 372 -20.12 -9.17 -2.10
N LEU A 373 -19.27 -10.15 -2.39
CA LEU A 373 -19.68 -11.35 -3.10
C LEU A 373 -20.73 -12.09 -2.29
N ASN A 374 -21.81 -12.49 -2.94
CA ASN A 374 -22.75 -13.46 -2.38
C ASN A 374 -22.02 -14.81 -2.33
N THR A 375 -22.24 -15.56 -1.26
CA THR A 375 -21.71 -16.93 -1.09
C THR A 375 -22.25 -17.87 -2.14
#